data_ef62b353470cfcf4d485b7548139f257
#
_entry.id   ef62b353470cfcf4d485b7548139f257
#
_cell.length_a   1.000
_cell.length_b   1.000
_cell.length_c   1.000
_cell.angle_alpha   90.00
_cell.angle_beta   90.00
_cell.angle_gamma   90.00
#
_symmetry.space_group_name_H-M   'P 1'
#
loop_
_entity.id
_entity.type
_entity.pdbx_description
1 polymer ?
#
loop_
_entity_poly.entity_id
_entity_poly.type
_entity_poly.pdbx_seq_one_letter_code
_entity_poly.pdbx_strand_id
1 'polypeptide(L)'
;MVANKKTTKRTTRSSKSTRRKVVDPMMIPRDVAKANEDVLTESAIDNGVDFDTEEDNTFLDDDDLYDIDDLYDKKDDIIEMDEDTLSKNKSRLKAREHRNNNKKYDKKAERARKKAEKKAKRKTPLGVKIFIGFLIFLIIAIVAGGFYVWTILSKTSNVFQGNPMDILIGSPLAKDEYGRTNVLIFGTAEDDEGHGGAELTDSILVASIDQDKKIGSVFSIPRDLWVNYSVPGEESIYCSVGYKGKINATYFCAKRNFDDDKEKGATYFSKKIAEVTGLNIQYYVAVDFSVLRDVVNTLGGIDVDVHATDERGILDYCMQNLKLDKGMNYNLDGDTVLRLARARNAKGGYGLANSNFDREINQQRIMNAIKAKALSIGILANPVKVISMIDDLGNNIKTNVTMAEMRTVIDFVVGMKGDLTSIDTRKQFGTGNINGQSVVIPAGASTDVSSSSLYNYTKFQRYIRSEIDKATEESEKSETETEENSEN
;
A
#
# COMPACT_ATOMS: atom_id res chain seq x y z
N MET A 1 -67.06 9.02 46.02
CA MET A 1 -66.84 8.30 47.28
C MET A 1 -65.43 7.67 47.23
N VAL A 2 -64.64 8.11 48.21
CA VAL A 2 -63.50 7.48 48.85
C VAL A 2 -62.23 7.25 48.01
N ALA A 3 -61.28 8.11 48.32
CA ALA A 3 -59.85 8.03 48.02
C ALA A 3 -59.18 6.81 48.70
N ASN A 4 -58.15 6.29 48.11
CA ASN A 4 -57.10 5.59 48.87
C ASN A 4 -55.70 5.94 48.30
N LYS A 5 -54.98 6.74 49.12
CA LYS A 5 -53.56 7.02 49.01
C LYS A 5 -52.76 5.82 49.45
N LYS A 6 -51.82 5.31 48.64
CA LYS A 6 -50.71 4.49 49.14
C LYS A 6 -49.39 5.20 48.88
N THR A 7 -48.79 5.62 49.96
CA THR A 7 -47.44 6.11 50.14
C THR A 7 -46.43 4.98 49.89
N THR A 8 -45.48 5.18 49.01
CA THR A 8 -44.33 4.28 48.85
C THR A 8 -43.06 5.01 49.24
N LYS A 9 -42.36 4.45 50.19
CA LYS A 9 -41.11 4.93 50.79
C LYS A 9 -39.96 4.94 49.76
N ARG A 10 -39.29 6.06 49.73
CA ARG A 10 -38.03 6.32 48.98
C ARG A 10 -36.87 5.76 49.80
N THR A 11 -36.23 4.68 49.35
CA THR A 11 -34.96 4.18 49.87
C THR A 11 -33.82 4.78 49.07
N THR A 12 -33.08 5.65 49.70
CA THR A 12 -31.81 6.19 49.20
C THR A 12 -30.74 5.10 49.24
N ARG A 13 -30.21 4.72 48.11
CA ARG A 13 -29.05 3.83 47.98
C ARG A 13 -27.81 4.69 47.64
N SER A 14 -26.93 4.81 48.62
CA SER A 14 -25.61 5.41 48.52
C SER A 14 -24.76 4.70 47.47
N SER A 15 -24.32 5.42 46.47
CA SER A 15 -23.31 4.95 45.50
C SER A 15 -21.92 5.21 46.08
N LYS A 16 -21.20 4.14 46.43
CA LYS A 16 -19.75 4.21 46.72
C LYS A 16 -18.98 4.49 45.43
N SER A 17 -18.39 5.67 45.36
CA SER A 17 -17.38 6.05 44.37
C SER A 17 -16.15 5.18 44.54
N THR A 18 -15.86 4.35 43.54
CA THR A 18 -14.58 3.63 43.44
C THR A 18 -13.59 4.55 42.75
N ARG A 19 -12.69 5.17 43.51
CA ARG A 19 -11.52 5.86 42.98
C ARG A 19 -10.64 4.88 42.21
N ARG A 20 -10.49 5.06 40.93
CA ARG A 20 -9.43 4.47 40.14
C ARG A 20 -8.08 5.04 40.61
N LYS A 21 -7.21 4.17 41.10
CA LYS A 21 -5.80 4.48 41.33
C LYS A 21 -5.13 4.74 39.97
N VAL A 22 -4.59 5.94 39.82
CA VAL A 22 -3.62 6.27 38.77
C VAL A 22 -2.35 5.49 39.12
N VAL A 23 -1.91 4.62 38.23
CA VAL A 23 -0.63 3.90 38.35
C VAL A 23 0.43 4.78 37.68
N ASP A 24 1.38 5.23 38.51
CA ASP A 24 2.55 6.00 38.11
C ASP A 24 3.48 5.12 37.26
N PRO A 25 3.96 5.52 36.05
CA PRO A 25 4.81 4.72 35.19
C PRO A 25 6.30 4.94 35.50
N MET A 26 6.75 4.61 36.72
CA MET A 26 8.19 4.59 37.03
C MET A 26 8.49 3.60 38.15
N MET A 27 8.59 2.31 37.83
CA MET A 27 9.40 1.33 38.56
C MET A 27 9.78 0.21 37.60
N ILE A 28 10.93 0.37 36.92
CA ILE A 28 11.67 -0.72 36.31
C ILE A 28 12.51 -1.36 37.43
N PRO A 29 12.42 -2.68 37.66
CA PRO A 29 13.26 -3.36 38.65
C PRO A 29 14.75 -3.26 38.25
N ARG A 30 15.60 -2.98 39.27
CA ARG A 30 17.05 -2.77 39.11
C ARG A 30 17.87 -3.98 38.63
N ASP A 31 17.24 -5.12 38.42
CA ASP A 31 17.94 -6.36 38.06
C ASP A 31 18.12 -6.56 36.54
N VAL A 32 17.56 -5.68 35.71
CA VAL A 32 17.75 -5.73 34.23
C VAL A 32 18.89 -4.81 33.76
N ALA A 33 19.36 -3.89 34.62
CA ALA A 33 20.44 -2.96 34.28
C ALA A 33 21.84 -3.54 34.42
N LYS A 34 22.02 -4.71 35.11
CA LYS A 34 23.34 -5.37 35.26
C LYS A 34 23.69 -6.38 34.18
N ALA A 35 22.72 -6.80 33.38
CA ALA A 35 22.98 -7.76 32.30
C ALA A 35 23.48 -7.11 31.00
N ASN A 36 23.43 -5.78 30.87
CA ASN A 36 23.87 -5.07 29.67
C ASN A 36 25.27 -4.40 29.80
N GLU A 37 25.87 -4.39 30.98
CA GLU A 37 27.23 -3.86 31.15
C GLU A 37 28.33 -4.90 30.89
N ASP A 38 28.05 -6.20 30.97
CA ASP A 38 29.05 -7.26 30.75
C ASP A 38 29.21 -7.68 29.27
N VAL A 39 28.41 -7.13 28.34
CA VAL A 39 28.47 -7.46 26.90
C VAL A 39 29.24 -6.38 26.10
N LEU A 40 29.55 -5.24 26.71
CA LEU A 40 30.23 -4.13 25.99
C LEU A 40 31.71 -3.99 26.31
N THR A 41 32.32 -4.86 27.11
CA THR A 41 33.74 -4.79 27.49
C THR A 41 34.64 -5.81 26.81
N GLU A 42 34.11 -6.75 26.02
CA GLU A 42 34.92 -7.78 25.33
C GLU A 42 35.15 -7.53 23.82
N SER A 43 34.64 -6.46 23.23
CA SER A 43 34.84 -6.16 21.80
C SER A 43 35.68 -4.91 21.51
N ALA A 44 36.38 -4.35 22.50
CA ALA A 44 37.16 -3.11 22.35
C ALA A 44 38.68 -3.27 22.50
N ILE A 45 39.22 -4.49 22.42
CA ILE A 45 40.65 -4.74 22.51
C ILE A 45 41.12 -5.50 21.26
N ASP A 46 40.95 -4.96 20.09
CA ASP A 46 41.75 -5.35 18.92
C ASP A 46 41.61 -4.36 17.74
N ASN A 47 41.91 -3.09 17.99
CA ASN A 47 42.25 -2.13 16.93
C ASN A 47 43.23 -1.14 17.51
N GLY A 48 44.50 -1.51 17.38
CA GLY A 48 45.65 -0.60 17.66
C GLY A 48 45.56 0.61 16.77
N VAL A 49 45.29 1.74 17.38
CA VAL A 49 45.54 3.06 16.78
C VAL A 49 46.86 3.55 17.36
N ASP A 50 47.92 3.46 16.55
CA ASP A 50 49.21 4.11 16.83
C ASP A 50 49.05 5.62 16.69
N PHE A 51 49.33 6.30 17.80
CA PHE A 51 49.54 7.72 17.80
C PHE A 51 50.99 8.01 17.34
N ASP A 52 51.14 8.75 16.24
CA ASP A 52 52.38 9.32 15.80
C ASP A 52 52.84 10.35 16.82
N THR A 53 53.97 10.08 17.48
CA THR A 53 54.80 11.09 18.13
C THR A 53 56.03 11.32 17.24
N GLU A 54 56.10 12.51 16.71
CA GLU A 54 57.32 13.05 16.09
C GLU A 54 58.43 13.07 17.14
N GLU A 55 59.52 12.33 16.94
CA GLU A 55 60.80 12.54 17.56
C GLU A 55 61.89 12.69 16.49
N ASP A 56 62.52 13.84 16.59
CA ASP A 56 63.66 14.38 15.90
C ASP A 56 64.84 13.41 15.90
N ASN A 57 65.24 12.88 14.76
CA ASN A 57 66.47 12.12 14.61
C ASN A 57 67.46 12.92 13.79
N THR A 58 68.31 13.62 14.51
CA THR A 58 69.56 14.20 13.98
C THR A 58 70.46 13.09 13.44
N PHE A 59 70.81 13.20 12.19
CA PHE A 59 71.84 12.44 11.49
C PHE A 59 73.19 12.63 12.16
N LEU A 60 73.86 11.56 12.56
CA LEU A 60 75.29 11.47 12.75
C LEU A 60 75.86 10.73 11.52
N ASP A 61 76.61 11.45 10.76
CA ASP A 61 77.39 10.98 9.63
C ASP A 61 78.52 10.04 10.13
N ASP A 62 78.45 8.77 9.75
CA ASP A 62 79.52 7.75 9.88
C ASP A 62 80.50 7.87 8.64
N ASP A 63 81.27 8.95 8.57
CA ASP A 63 82.42 9.07 7.67
C ASP A 63 83.71 9.01 8.47
N ASP A 64 83.98 7.90 9.15
CA ASP A 64 85.31 7.53 9.61
C ASP A 64 85.64 6.11 9.18
N LEU A 65 85.82 5.95 7.87
CA LEU A 65 86.45 4.75 7.34
C LEU A 65 87.95 5.07 7.12
N TYR A 66 88.71 4.70 8.10
CA TYR A 66 90.21 4.72 7.93
C TYR A 66 90.55 3.76 6.76
N ASP A 67 91.22 4.37 5.78
CA ASP A 67 91.80 3.74 4.60
C ASP A 67 92.96 2.83 5.00
N ILE A 68 92.85 1.52 4.70
CA ILE A 68 93.80 0.48 5.08
C ILE A 68 95.03 0.47 4.09
N ASP A 69 95.03 1.38 3.13
CA ASP A 69 96.12 1.48 2.17
C ASP A 69 97.36 2.16 2.71
N ASP A 70 97.33 2.87 3.87
CA ASP A 70 98.46 3.58 4.45
C ASP A 70 99.40 2.73 5.30
N LEU A 71 99.25 1.38 5.31
CA LEU A 71 100.05 0.48 6.17
C LEU A 71 101.05 -0.38 5.40
N TYR A 72 101.31 -0.10 4.12
CA TYR A 72 102.24 -0.89 3.30
C TYR A 72 103.47 -0.17 2.84
N ASP A 73 103.82 1.04 3.37
CA ASP A 73 104.98 1.73 2.98
C ASP A 73 105.98 1.93 4.16
N LYS A 74 106.31 0.83 4.86
CA LYS A 74 107.53 0.78 5.67
C LYS A 74 108.19 -0.57 5.38
N LYS A 75 109.05 -0.60 4.36
CA LYS A 75 110.14 -1.55 4.22
C LYS A 75 111.18 -1.19 5.30
N ASP A 76 111.59 -2.20 5.97
CA ASP A 76 112.73 -2.47 6.81
C ASP A 76 112.33 -2.88 8.24
N ASP A 77 112.00 -4.17 8.38
CA ASP A 77 112.42 -5.02 9.54
C ASP A 77 111.94 -6.45 9.22
N ILE A 78 112.92 -7.29 8.79
CA ILE A 78 112.78 -8.75 8.60
C ILE A 78 112.79 -9.32 9.98
N ILE A 79 111.62 -9.68 10.50
CA ILE A 79 111.49 -10.62 11.63
C ILE A 79 111.07 -11.95 11.01
N GLU A 80 111.98 -12.96 11.13
CA GLU A 80 111.68 -14.33 10.81
C GLU A 80 110.42 -14.83 11.58
N MET A 81 109.35 -14.88 10.90
CA MET A 81 108.11 -15.47 11.42
C MET A 81 108.11 -16.95 11.10
N ASP A 82 107.96 -17.76 12.15
CA ASP A 82 107.82 -19.23 12.14
C ASP A 82 106.60 -19.63 11.24
N GLU A 83 106.71 -20.75 10.47
CA GLU A 83 105.76 -21.22 9.50
C GLU A 83 104.33 -21.50 10.11
N ASP A 84 104.28 -21.75 11.41
CA ASP A 84 103.05 -22.00 12.14
C ASP A 84 102.22 -20.65 12.33
N THR A 85 102.92 -19.54 12.50
CA THR A 85 102.29 -18.25 12.62
C THR A 85 101.76 -17.72 11.24
N LEU A 86 102.46 -18.07 10.15
CA LEU A 86 102.05 -17.69 8.78
C LEU A 86 100.77 -18.51 8.35
N SER A 87 100.76 -19.80 8.78
CA SER A 87 99.61 -20.70 8.53
C SER A 87 98.33 -20.18 9.27
N LYS A 88 98.51 -19.78 10.54
CA LYS A 88 97.39 -19.28 11.37
C LYS A 88 96.89 -17.91 10.85
N ASN A 89 97.77 -17.02 10.32
CA ASN A 89 97.35 -15.79 9.74
C ASN A 89 96.63 -15.94 8.38
N LYS A 90 97.09 -16.91 7.54
CA LYS A 90 96.40 -17.24 6.29
C LYS A 90 94.99 -17.81 6.55
N SER A 91 94.83 -18.72 7.59
CA SER A 91 93.53 -19.24 7.94
C SER A 91 92.59 -18.23 8.52
N ARG A 92 93.10 -17.24 9.31
CA ARG A 92 92.35 -16.08 9.82
C ARG A 92 91.87 -15.13 8.70
N LEU A 93 92.70 -14.88 7.70
CA LEU A 93 92.36 -14.04 6.54
C LEU A 93 91.28 -14.74 5.69
N LYS A 94 91.37 -16.02 5.40
CA LYS A 94 90.34 -16.79 4.69
C LYS A 94 89.00 -16.82 5.47
N ALA A 95 89.07 -16.96 6.80
CA ALA A 95 87.87 -16.90 7.65
C ALA A 95 87.23 -15.51 7.66
N ARG A 96 88.05 -14.43 7.60
CA ARG A 96 87.56 -13.04 7.50
C ARG A 96 86.94 -12.74 6.14
N GLU A 97 87.54 -13.23 5.06
CA GLU A 97 86.97 -13.12 3.72
C GLU A 97 85.64 -13.86 3.57
N HIS A 98 85.57 -15.09 4.12
CA HIS A 98 84.31 -15.85 4.13
C HIS A 98 83.22 -15.12 4.93
N ARG A 99 83.57 -14.49 6.03
CA ARG A 99 82.64 -13.76 6.89
C ARG A 99 82.14 -12.46 6.21
N ASN A 100 83.03 -11.77 5.47
CA ASN A 100 82.65 -10.56 4.71
C ASN A 100 81.78 -10.93 3.49
N ASN A 101 82.08 -12.00 2.79
CA ASN A 101 81.28 -12.48 1.69
C ASN A 101 79.88 -12.86 2.17
N ASN A 102 79.77 -13.62 3.29
CA ASN A 102 78.47 -13.94 3.86
C ASN A 102 77.65 -12.68 4.25
N LYS A 103 78.27 -11.71 4.91
CA LYS A 103 77.61 -10.41 5.21
C LYS A 103 77.14 -9.66 3.97
N LYS A 104 77.86 -9.76 2.85
CA LYS A 104 77.49 -9.16 1.58
C LYS A 104 76.32 -9.88 0.91
N TYR A 105 76.27 -11.19 1.02
CA TYR A 105 75.13 -12.02 0.56
C TYR A 105 73.88 -11.78 1.41
N ASP A 106 74.01 -11.73 2.74
CA ASP A 106 72.88 -11.44 3.65
C ASP A 106 72.31 -10.04 3.43
N LYS A 107 73.14 -8.99 3.29
CA LYS A 107 72.67 -7.66 2.95
C LYS A 107 71.95 -7.61 1.58
N LYS A 108 72.42 -8.39 0.59
CA LYS A 108 71.80 -8.48 -0.72
C LYS A 108 70.44 -9.20 -0.68
N ALA A 109 70.36 -10.30 0.14
CA ALA A 109 69.13 -11.02 0.37
C ALA A 109 68.09 -10.20 1.14
N GLU A 110 68.53 -9.42 2.15
CA GLU A 110 67.65 -8.50 2.88
C GLU A 110 67.13 -7.36 2.00
N ARG A 111 67.98 -6.75 1.15
CA ARG A 111 67.53 -5.77 0.17
C ARG A 111 66.57 -6.33 -0.87
N ALA A 112 66.76 -7.60 -1.28
CA ALA A 112 65.84 -8.27 -2.16
C ALA A 112 64.48 -8.55 -1.47
N ARG A 113 64.51 -8.98 -0.18
CA ARG A 113 63.28 -9.16 0.63
C ARG A 113 62.53 -7.81 0.80
N LYS A 114 63.22 -6.73 1.20
CA LYS A 114 62.61 -5.37 1.33
C LYS A 114 62.07 -4.84 0.00
N LYS A 115 62.74 -5.15 -1.15
CA LYS A 115 62.19 -4.85 -2.47
C LYS A 115 60.98 -5.72 -2.84
N ALA A 116 60.96 -6.99 -2.46
CA ALA A 116 59.80 -7.88 -2.68
C ALA A 116 58.61 -7.48 -1.80
N GLU A 117 58.86 -7.14 -0.53
CA GLU A 117 57.83 -6.59 0.35
C GLU A 117 57.24 -5.26 -0.11
N LYS A 118 58.09 -4.32 -0.59
CA LYS A 118 57.62 -3.06 -1.22
C LYS A 118 56.88 -3.30 -2.52
N LYS A 119 57.15 -4.40 -3.25
CA LYS A 119 56.43 -4.78 -4.47
C LYS A 119 55.11 -5.47 -4.16
N ALA A 120 55.04 -6.22 -3.04
CA ALA A 120 53.80 -6.85 -2.54
C ALA A 120 52.82 -5.79 -1.98
N LYS A 121 53.29 -4.70 -1.41
CA LYS A 121 52.48 -3.54 -1.02
C LYS A 121 52.20 -2.60 -2.21
N ARG A 122 51.89 -3.14 -3.40
CA ARG A 122 51.34 -2.32 -4.49
C ARG A 122 50.00 -1.74 -4.03
N LYS A 123 50.02 -0.45 -3.68
CA LYS A 123 48.79 0.32 -3.42
C LYS A 123 47.87 0.12 -4.63
N THR A 124 46.69 -0.45 -4.44
CA THR A 124 45.66 -0.54 -5.47
C THR A 124 45.52 0.85 -6.13
N PRO A 125 45.57 0.94 -7.46
CA PRO A 125 45.48 2.23 -8.14
C PRO A 125 44.22 2.98 -7.69
N LEU A 126 44.32 4.29 -7.53
CA LEU A 126 43.25 5.14 -7.00
C LEU A 126 41.91 4.88 -7.75
N GLY A 127 41.95 4.65 -9.06
CA GLY A 127 40.81 4.32 -9.88
C GLY A 127 40.05 3.01 -9.43
N VAL A 128 40.85 1.99 -9.04
CA VAL A 128 40.24 0.75 -8.54
C VAL A 128 39.55 0.94 -7.17
N LYS A 129 40.12 1.78 -6.30
CA LYS A 129 39.48 2.13 -5.01
C LYS A 129 38.20 2.92 -5.21
N ILE A 130 38.20 3.88 -6.15
CA ILE A 130 37.01 4.66 -6.52
C ILE A 130 35.94 3.72 -7.12
N PHE A 131 36.33 2.80 -8.01
CA PHE A 131 35.41 1.83 -8.60
C PHE A 131 34.79 0.88 -7.55
N ILE A 132 35.60 0.35 -6.62
CA ILE A 132 35.10 -0.47 -5.52
C ILE A 132 34.19 0.36 -4.61
N GLY A 133 34.54 1.60 -4.27
CA GLY A 133 33.69 2.50 -3.49
C GLY A 133 32.35 2.78 -4.18
N PHE A 134 32.36 3.01 -5.49
CA PHE A 134 31.13 3.17 -6.28
C PHE A 134 30.27 1.90 -6.29
N LEU A 135 30.88 0.73 -6.42
CA LEU A 135 30.17 -0.55 -6.42
C LEU A 135 29.55 -0.86 -5.05
N ILE A 136 30.26 -0.53 -3.96
CA ILE A 136 29.71 -0.64 -2.59
C ILE A 136 28.56 0.36 -2.41
N PHE A 137 28.69 1.61 -2.86
CA PHE A 137 27.62 2.60 -2.83
C PHE A 137 26.39 2.12 -3.61
N LEU A 138 26.58 1.55 -4.79
CA LEU A 138 25.51 1.00 -5.62
C LEU A 138 24.77 -0.16 -4.88
N ILE A 139 25.54 -1.06 -4.25
CA ILE A 139 24.95 -2.15 -3.45
C ILE A 139 24.15 -1.60 -2.27
N ILE A 140 24.71 -0.63 -1.54
CA ILE A 140 24.00 0.02 -0.42
C ILE A 140 22.72 0.72 -0.92
N ALA A 141 22.77 1.41 -2.05
CA ALA A 141 21.60 2.05 -2.64
C ALA A 141 20.53 1.05 -3.05
N ILE A 142 20.92 -0.10 -3.63
CA ILE A 142 20.01 -1.20 -3.98
C ILE A 142 19.38 -1.82 -2.72
N VAL A 143 20.19 -2.09 -1.69
CA VAL A 143 19.71 -2.67 -0.43
C VAL A 143 18.80 -1.69 0.31
N ALA A 144 19.18 -0.41 0.40
CA ALA A 144 18.35 0.62 1.03
C ALA A 144 17.05 0.86 0.25
N GLY A 145 17.11 0.90 -1.09
CA GLY A 145 15.93 0.98 -1.95
C GLY A 145 15.03 -0.25 -1.81
N GLY A 146 15.60 -1.44 -1.83
CA GLY A 146 14.88 -2.70 -1.60
C GLY A 146 14.24 -2.78 -0.20
N PHE A 147 14.98 -2.34 0.85
CA PHE A 147 14.45 -2.26 2.21
C PHE A 147 13.31 -1.23 2.32
N TYR A 148 13.44 -0.06 1.67
CA TYR A 148 12.39 0.96 1.62
C TYR A 148 11.12 0.43 0.93
N VAL A 149 11.26 -0.21 -0.24
CA VAL A 149 10.14 -0.86 -0.94
C VAL A 149 9.54 -1.97 -0.06
N TRP A 150 10.37 -2.80 0.58
CA TRP A 150 9.90 -3.86 1.46
C TRP A 150 9.13 -3.31 2.68
N THR A 151 9.57 -2.20 3.29
CA THR A 151 8.85 -1.59 4.43
C THR A 151 7.49 -1.01 4.02
N ILE A 152 7.36 -0.46 2.80
CA ILE A 152 6.08 -0.02 2.27
C ILE A 152 5.18 -1.23 2.03
N LEU A 153 5.65 -2.23 1.30
CA LEU A 153 4.88 -3.41 0.94
C LEU A 153 4.49 -4.27 2.15
N SER A 154 5.29 -4.32 3.21
CA SER A 154 4.97 -5.10 4.42
C SER A 154 3.81 -4.54 5.24
N LYS A 155 3.49 -3.26 5.10
CA LYS A 155 2.36 -2.62 5.79
C LYS A 155 1.02 -2.90 5.13
N THR A 156 1.00 -3.16 3.82
CA THR A 156 -0.23 -3.37 3.03
C THR A 156 -0.87 -4.75 3.21
N SER A 157 -0.22 -5.66 3.93
CA SER A 157 -0.74 -7.01 4.20
C SER A 157 -2.08 -7.05 4.97
N ASN A 158 -2.50 -5.92 5.55
CA ASN A 158 -3.79 -5.81 6.25
C ASN A 158 -4.98 -5.52 5.33
N VAL A 159 -4.74 -5.02 4.12
CA VAL A 159 -5.78 -4.68 3.13
C VAL A 159 -5.89 -5.76 2.06
N PHE A 160 -4.77 -6.29 1.59
CA PHE A 160 -4.71 -7.27 0.52
C PHE A 160 -4.20 -8.62 1.02
N GLN A 161 -4.77 -9.71 0.48
CA GLN A 161 -4.27 -11.05 0.70
C GLN A 161 -3.04 -11.32 -0.19
N GLY A 162 -2.05 -12.06 0.32
CA GLY A 162 -0.87 -12.48 -0.42
C GLY A 162 0.43 -11.79 -0.02
N ASN A 163 1.50 -12.13 -0.73
CA ASN A 163 2.82 -11.54 -0.50
C ASN A 163 2.89 -10.17 -1.20
N PRO A 164 3.33 -9.10 -0.52
CA PRO A 164 3.49 -7.78 -1.13
C PRO A 164 4.35 -7.74 -2.40
N MET A 165 5.31 -8.66 -2.54
CA MET A 165 6.15 -8.75 -3.74
C MET A 165 5.43 -9.28 -4.98
N ASP A 166 4.27 -9.93 -4.80
CA ASP A 166 3.49 -10.51 -5.90
C ASP A 166 2.94 -9.43 -6.85
N ILE A 167 2.86 -8.17 -6.40
CA ILE A 167 2.47 -7.04 -7.25
C ILE A 167 3.45 -6.80 -8.40
N LEU A 168 4.72 -7.23 -8.27
CA LEU A 168 5.72 -7.09 -9.32
C LEU A 168 5.52 -8.12 -10.45
N ILE A 169 4.87 -9.24 -10.12
CA ILE A 169 4.64 -10.36 -11.05
C ILE A 169 3.29 -10.18 -11.75
N GLY A 170 2.26 -9.79 -10.99
CA GLY A 170 0.89 -9.72 -11.44
C GLY A 170 0.22 -11.10 -11.55
N SER A 171 -1.10 -11.11 -11.51
CA SER A 171 -1.94 -12.29 -11.77
C SER A 171 -3.21 -11.84 -12.49
N PRO A 172 -3.70 -12.57 -13.49
CA PRO A 172 -4.95 -12.23 -14.15
C PRO A 172 -6.10 -12.27 -13.14
N LEU A 173 -7.06 -11.37 -13.30
CA LEU A 173 -8.30 -11.40 -12.52
C LEU A 173 -9.17 -12.59 -12.97
N ALA A 174 -9.93 -13.15 -12.03
CA ALA A 174 -10.91 -14.17 -12.33
C ALA A 174 -11.98 -13.62 -13.29
N LYS A 175 -12.41 -14.46 -14.24
CA LYS A 175 -13.43 -14.13 -15.24
C LYS A 175 -14.67 -15.00 -15.04
N ASP A 176 -15.83 -14.48 -15.40
CA ASP A 176 -17.06 -15.27 -15.53
C ASP A 176 -17.08 -16.07 -16.85
N GLU A 177 -18.17 -16.80 -17.09
CA GLU A 177 -18.37 -17.60 -18.31
C GLU A 177 -18.42 -16.77 -19.62
N TYR A 178 -18.56 -15.44 -19.50
CA TYR A 178 -18.57 -14.49 -20.61
C TYR A 178 -17.22 -13.77 -20.77
N GLY A 179 -16.19 -14.17 -20.02
CA GLY A 179 -14.85 -13.59 -20.06
C GLY A 179 -14.73 -12.25 -19.29
N ARG A 180 -15.73 -11.89 -18.49
CA ARG A 180 -15.77 -10.62 -17.76
C ARG A 180 -15.43 -10.79 -16.28
N THR A 181 -14.83 -9.76 -15.72
CA THR A 181 -14.63 -9.64 -14.27
C THR A 181 -15.63 -8.67 -13.69
N ASN A 182 -16.42 -9.12 -12.73
CA ASN A 182 -17.43 -8.32 -12.08
C ASN A 182 -17.01 -8.01 -10.65
N VAL A 183 -17.01 -6.73 -10.31
CA VAL A 183 -16.56 -6.19 -9.02
C VAL A 183 -17.72 -5.47 -8.34
N LEU A 184 -18.08 -5.89 -7.14
CA LEU A 184 -19.01 -5.17 -6.28
C LEU A 184 -18.25 -4.08 -5.50
N ILE A 185 -18.66 -2.83 -5.64
CA ILE A 185 -18.13 -1.71 -4.89
C ILE A 185 -19.25 -1.18 -4.00
N PHE A 186 -19.05 -1.16 -2.69
CA PHE A 186 -20.07 -0.67 -1.78
C PHE A 186 -19.50 0.19 -0.66
N GLY A 187 -20.26 1.23 -0.32
CA GLY A 187 -19.89 2.20 0.71
C GLY A 187 -20.69 1.98 2.00
N THR A 188 -20.00 2.01 3.14
CA THR A 188 -20.58 2.04 4.48
C THR A 188 -20.25 3.34 5.18
N ALA A 189 -20.97 3.67 6.24
CA ALA A 189 -20.71 4.84 7.09
C ALA A 189 -20.32 4.39 8.51
N GLU A 190 -19.50 3.35 8.64
CA GLU A 190 -19.14 2.76 9.94
C GLU A 190 -18.47 3.76 10.88
N ASP A 191 -17.66 4.70 10.37
CA ASP A 191 -16.88 5.65 11.16
C ASP A 191 -17.53 7.05 11.31
N ASP A 192 -18.77 7.24 10.81
CA ASP A 192 -19.46 8.55 10.92
C ASP A 192 -20.21 8.64 12.26
N GLU A 193 -19.53 9.17 13.29
CA GLU A 193 -20.11 9.41 14.61
C GLU A 193 -21.35 10.32 14.51
N GLY A 194 -22.54 9.73 14.60
CA GLY A 194 -23.79 10.49 14.61
C GLY A 194 -24.89 9.96 13.68
N HIS A 195 -24.60 8.98 12.84
CA HIS A 195 -25.60 8.29 12.03
C HIS A 195 -26.07 7.01 12.72
N GLY A 196 -27.30 7.00 13.25
CA GLY A 196 -27.93 5.81 13.84
C GLY A 196 -28.17 4.66 12.86
N GLY A 197 -27.53 4.64 11.72
CA GLY A 197 -27.53 3.63 10.66
C GLY A 197 -26.17 3.45 10.03
N ALA A 198 -25.11 3.69 10.79
CA ALA A 198 -23.72 3.74 10.33
C ALA A 198 -23.22 2.50 9.56
N GLU A 199 -23.80 1.34 9.82
CA GLU A 199 -23.39 0.08 9.21
C GLU A 199 -24.15 -0.30 7.92
N LEU A 200 -25.13 0.52 7.48
CA LEU A 200 -25.89 0.25 6.25
C LEU A 200 -25.07 0.61 5.00
N THR A 201 -25.25 -0.18 3.93
CA THR A 201 -24.62 0.12 2.64
C THR A 201 -25.41 1.20 1.90
N ASP A 202 -24.91 2.41 1.88
CA ASP A 202 -25.60 3.57 1.27
C ASP A 202 -25.29 3.74 -0.23
N SER A 203 -24.24 3.10 -0.72
CA SER A 203 -23.84 3.04 -2.12
C SER A 203 -23.54 1.62 -2.53
N ILE A 204 -24.15 1.13 -3.62
CA ILE A 204 -23.97 -0.21 -4.15
C ILE A 204 -23.78 -0.09 -5.66
N LEU A 205 -22.54 -0.28 -6.12
CA LEU A 205 -22.13 -0.21 -7.51
C LEU A 205 -21.61 -1.58 -7.96
N VAL A 206 -21.88 -1.95 -9.20
CA VAL A 206 -21.27 -3.11 -9.85
C VAL A 206 -20.54 -2.63 -11.09
N ALA A 207 -19.24 -2.91 -11.16
CA ALA A 207 -18.42 -2.71 -12.34
C ALA A 207 -18.23 -4.08 -13.03
N SER A 208 -18.50 -4.14 -14.33
CA SER A 208 -18.26 -5.30 -15.17
C SER A 208 -17.21 -4.93 -16.21
N ILE A 209 -16.01 -5.51 -16.13
CA ILE A 209 -14.87 -5.17 -16.97
C ILE A 209 -14.47 -6.31 -17.90
N ASP A 210 -14.07 -5.96 -19.10
CA ASP A 210 -13.38 -6.85 -20.04
C ASP A 210 -11.88 -6.50 -19.98
N GLN A 211 -11.08 -7.39 -19.39
CA GLN A 211 -9.65 -7.15 -19.19
C GLN A 211 -8.88 -7.11 -20.51
N ASP A 212 -9.31 -7.90 -21.49
CA ASP A 212 -8.61 -8.06 -22.75
C ASP A 212 -8.86 -6.86 -23.66
N LYS A 213 -10.10 -6.39 -23.72
CA LYS A 213 -10.51 -5.23 -24.52
C LYS A 213 -10.25 -3.89 -23.86
N LYS A 214 -9.91 -3.87 -22.56
CA LYS A 214 -9.69 -2.65 -21.75
C LYS A 214 -10.91 -1.71 -21.69
N ILE A 215 -12.09 -2.28 -21.62
CA ILE A 215 -13.38 -1.58 -21.52
C ILE A 215 -14.17 -2.06 -20.31
N GLY A 216 -15.13 -1.27 -19.86
CA GLY A 216 -15.99 -1.67 -18.77
C GLY A 216 -17.27 -0.87 -18.66
N SER A 217 -18.23 -1.42 -17.96
CA SER A 217 -19.50 -0.79 -17.64
C SER A 217 -19.71 -0.73 -16.13
N VAL A 218 -20.42 0.27 -15.65
CA VAL A 218 -20.78 0.43 -14.24
C VAL A 218 -22.28 0.74 -14.11
N PHE A 219 -22.90 0.16 -13.10
CA PHE A 219 -24.29 0.45 -12.76
C PHE A 219 -24.55 0.36 -11.26
N SER A 220 -25.62 0.99 -10.82
CA SER A 220 -26.00 1.04 -9.41
C SER A 220 -27.16 0.11 -9.11
N ILE A 221 -27.15 -0.46 -7.91
CA ILE A 221 -28.29 -1.15 -7.30
C ILE A 221 -28.93 -0.20 -6.29
N PRO A 222 -30.24 0.11 -6.42
CA PRO A 222 -30.90 0.98 -5.47
C PRO A 222 -30.85 0.40 -4.04
N ARG A 223 -30.28 1.16 -3.11
CA ARG A 223 -30.08 0.73 -1.72
C ARG A 223 -31.38 0.35 -1.00
N ASP A 224 -32.52 0.92 -1.43
CA ASP A 224 -33.84 0.68 -0.87
C ASP A 224 -34.57 -0.50 -1.56
N LEU A 225 -33.90 -1.26 -2.45
CA LEU A 225 -34.45 -2.45 -3.10
C LEU A 225 -34.88 -3.49 -2.03
N TRP A 226 -36.13 -3.87 -2.09
CA TRP A 226 -36.67 -4.90 -1.17
C TRP A 226 -36.23 -6.30 -1.58
N VAL A 227 -35.61 -7.04 -0.67
CA VAL A 227 -35.03 -8.36 -0.91
C VAL A 227 -35.40 -9.34 0.21
N ASN A 228 -35.30 -10.62 -0.10
CA ASN A 228 -35.09 -11.65 0.92
C ASN A 228 -33.57 -11.62 1.27
N TYR A 229 -33.22 -11.58 2.54
CA TYR A 229 -31.81 -11.56 2.94
C TYR A 229 -31.11 -12.90 2.67
N SER A 230 -31.85 -14.04 2.77
CA SER A 230 -31.28 -15.35 2.47
C SER A 230 -30.93 -15.50 1.00
N VAL A 231 -29.76 -16.08 0.73
CA VAL A 231 -29.27 -16.42 -0.62
C VAL A 231 -29.48 -17.92 -0.83
N PRO A 232 -30.04 -18.37 -1.96
CA PRO A 232 -30.19 -19.78 -2.26
C PRO A 232 -28.89 -20.55 -2.20
N GLY A 233 -28.82 -21.64 -1.45
CA GLY A 233 -27.62 -22.46 -1.29
C GLY A 233 -26.66 -22.00 -0.21
N GLU A 234 -26.91 -20.84 0.41
CA GLU A 234 -26.11 -20.31 1.52
C GLU A 234 -26.81 -20.44 2.86
N GLU A 235 -26.07 -20.22 3.94
CA GLU A 235 -26.65 -20.14 5.27
C GLU A 235 -27.65 -18.98 5.36
N SER A 236 -28.82 -19.25 5.97
CA SER A 236 -29.85 -18.23 6.11
C SER A 236 -29.46 -17.20 7.14
N ILE A 237 -29.50 -15.94 6.76
CA ILE A 237 -29.26 -14.81 7.67
C ILE A 237 -30.57 -14.09 8.01
N TYR A 238 -30.59 -13.45 9.15
CA TYR A 238 -31.70 -12.61 9.58
C TYR A 238 -31.21 -11.27 10.12
N CYS A 239 -32.05 -10.26 9.96
CA CYS A 239 -31.90 -8.96 10.60
C CYS A 239 -32.85 -8.82 11.80
N SER A 240 -32.68 -7.76 12.59
CA SER A 240 -33.59 -7.42 13.70
C SER A 240 -35.08 -7.33 13.31
N VAL A 241 -35.34 -7.05 12.03
CA VAL A 241 -36.69 -6.94 11.45
C VAL A 241 -37.16 -8.22 10.71
N GLY A 242 -36.36 -9.30 10.73
CA GLY A 242 -36.69 -10.60 10.09
C GLY A 242 -35.78 -10.92 8.89
N TYR A 243 -36.31 -11.78 8.00
CA TYR A 243 -35.59 -12.34 6.86
C TYR A 243 -35.70 -11.51 5.58
N LYS A 244 -36.44 -10.41 5.60
CA LYS A 244 -36.73 -9.59 4.43
C LYS A 244 -36.61 -8.10 4.77
N GLY A 245 -36.15 -7.31 3.81
CA GLY A 245 -35.99 -5.85 3.99
C GLY A 245 -35.27 -5.22 2.85
N LYS A 246 -34.72 -4.00 3.08
CA LYS A 246 -33.96 -3.26 2.11
C LYS A 246 -32.58 -3.89 1.93
N ILE A 247 -32.10 -3.95 0.69
CA ILE A 247 -30.82 -4.59 0.34
C ILE A 247 -29.63 -3.97 1.06
N ASN A 248 -29.70 -2.68 1.41
CA ASN A 248 -28.63 -1.97 2.13
C ASN A 248 -28.34 -2.53 3.53
N ALA A 249 -29.26 -3.30 4.12
CA ALA A 249 -29.03 -3.96 5.40
C ALA A 249 -28.36 -5.35 5.26
N THR A 250 -28.25 -5.89 4.04
CA THR A 250 -27.80 -7.27 3.83
C THR A 250 -26.37 -7.49 4.33
N TYR A 251 -25.43 -6.59 3.99
CA TYR A 251 -24.04 -6.68 4.45
C TYR A 251 -23.95 -6.68 5.98
N PHE A 252 -24.59 -5.71 6.61
CA PHE A 252 -24.63 -5.58 8.06
C PHE A 252 -25.22 -6.82 8.75
N CYS A 253 -26.35 -7.31 8.23
CA CYS A 253 -26.99 -8.49 8.80
C CYS A 253 -26.15 -9.75 8.60
N ALA A 254 -25.54 -9.92 7.42
CA ALA A 254 -24.63 -11.03 7.16
C ALA A 254 -23.43 -10.99 8.11
N LYS A 255 -22.76 -9.84 8.20
CA LYS A 255 -21.63 -9.64 9.12
C LYS A 255 -21.99 -10.08 10.55
N ARG A 256 -23.12 -9.61 11.09
CA ARG A 256 -23.59 -9.95 12.45
C ARG A 256 -23.95 -11.41 12.62
N ASN A 257 -24.50 -12.06 11.60
CA ASN A 257 -24.78 -13.49 11.65
C ASN A 257 -23.50 -14.35 11.58
N PHE A 258 -22.38 -13.78 11.13
CA PHE A 258 -21.06 -14.40 11.05
C PHE A 258 -20.08 -13.81 12.06
N ASP A 259 -20.49 -13.59 13.30
CA ASP A 259 -19.64 -13.13 14.42
C ASP A 259 -18.90 -11.81 14.16
N ASP A 260 -19.55 -10.86 13.49
CA ASP A 260 -19.02 -9.57 13.05
C ASP A 260 -17.83 -9.67 12.06
N ASP A 261 -17.73 -10.80 11.36
CA ASP A 261 -16.73 -11.03 10.32
C ASP A 261 -17.07 -10.23 9.05
N LYS A 262 -16.27 -9.16 8.80
CA LYS A 262 -16.44 -8.26 7.66
C LYS A 262 -16.25 -8.95 6.32
N GLU A 263 -15.33 -9.92 6.22
CA GLU A 263 -15.03 -10.62 4.96
C GLU A 263 -16.14 -11.59 4.60
N LYS A 264 -16.64 -12.37 5.57
CA LYS A 264 -17.81 -13.23 5.37
C LYS A 264 -19.05 -12.43 5.03
N GLY A 265 -19.25 -11.28 5.72
CA GLY A 265 -20.34 -10.37 5.41
C GLY A 265 -20.30 -9.86 3.98
N ALA A 266 -19.13 -9.40 3.51
CA ALA A 266 -18.92 -8.90 2.16
C ALA A 266 -19.07 -10.00 1.09
N THR A 267 -18.55 -11.19 1.36
CA THR A 267 -18.71 -12.37 0.49
C THR A 267 -20.18 -12.75 0.35
N TYR A 268 -20.91 -12.77 1.47
CA TYR A 268 -22.35 -13.05 1.44
C TYR A 268 -23.13 -11.97 0.67
N PHE A 269 -22.76 -10.70 0.88
CA PHE A 269 -23.38 -9.60 0.16
C PHE A 269 -23.12 -9.68 -1.35
N SER A 270 -21.90 -10.05 -1.76
CA SER A 270 -21.58 -10.30 -3.18
C SER A 270 -22.47 -11.37 -3.80
N LYS A 271 -22.76 -12.46 -3.09
CA LYS A 271 -23.70 -13.50 -3.53
C LYS A 271 -25.12 -12.99 -3.64
N LYS A 272 -25.57 -12.10 -2.74
CA LYS A 272 -26.88 -11.44 -2.86
C LYS A 272 -26.96 -10.54 -4.09
N ILE A 273 -25.90 -9.79 -4.37
CA ILE A 273 -25.81 -8.95 -5.59
C ILE A 273 -25.79 -9.85 -6.84
N ALA A 274 -25.09 -10.98 -6.81
CA ALA A 274 -25.10 -11.95 -7.90
C ALA A 274 -26.52 -12.49 -8.18
N GLU A 275 -27.29 -12.82 -7.13
CA GLU A 275 -28.70 -13.22 -7.27
C GLU A 275 -29.55 -12.12 -7.93
N VAL A 276 -29.39 -10.88 -7.52
CA VAL A 276 -30.16 -9.75 -8.07
C VAL A 276 -29.78 -9.43 -9.51
N THR A 277 -28.49 -9.44 -9.84
CA THR A 277 -27.96 -9.00 -11.15
C THR A 277 -27.85 -10.12 -12.18
N GLY A 278 -27.81 -11.37 -11.73
CA GLY A 278 -27.50 -12.52 -12.59
C GLY A 278 -26.03 -12.57 -13.05
N LEU A 279 -25.15 -11.74 -12.47
CA LEU A 279 -23.73 -11.75 -12.75
C LEU A 279 -22.99 -12.56 -11.70
N ASN A 280 -21.95 -13.26 -12.11
CA ASN A 280 -21.01 -13.85 -11.17
C ASN A 280 -20.10 -12.74 -10.63
N ILE A 281 -20.20 -12.40 -9.34
CA ILE A 281 -19.39 -11.37 -8.68
C ILE A 281 -18.14 -12.02 -8.11
N GLN A 282 -16.98 -11.81 -8.75
CA GLN A 282 -15.72 -12.41 -8.32
C GLN A 282 -15.05 -11.60 -7.21
N TYR A 283 -15.17 -10.27 -7.27
CA TYR A 283 -14.47 -9.38 -6.37
C TYR A 283 -15.43 -8.42 -5.67
N TYR A 284 -14.99 -7.97 -4.49
CA TYR A 284 -15.65 -6.85 -3.81
C TYR A 284 -14.62 -5.84 -3.31
N VAL A 285 -15.06 -4.59 -3.21
CA VAL A 285 -14.37 -3.50 -2.54
C VAL A 285 -15.38 -2.82 -1.62
N ALA A 286 -15.23 -3.04 -0.32
CA ALA A 286 -15.97 -2.35 0.71
C ALA A 286 -15.15 -1.12 1.15
N VAL A 287 -15.76 0.05 1.11
CA VAL A 287 -15.12 1.31 1.49
C VAL A 287 -15.94 2.02 2.55
N ASP A 288 -15.29 2.63 3.52
CA ASP A 288 -15.92 3.63 4.36
C ASP A 288 -15.98 4.97 3.60
N PHE A 289 -16.95 5.81 3.94
CA PHE A 289 -17.06 7.14 3.32
C PHE A 289 -15.86 8.05 3.60
N SER A 290 -15.14 7.86 4.69
CA SER A 290 -13.89 8.56 4.97
C SER A 290 -12.84 8.33 3.89
N VAL A 291 -12.77 7.11 3.34
CA VAL A 291 -11.85 6.74 2.24
C VAL A 291 -12.02 7.64 1.02
N LEU A 292 -13.27 7.92 0.62
CA LEU A 292 -13.51 8.81 -0.52
C LEU A 292 -12.91 10.20 -0.29
N ARG A 293 -13.13 10.77 0.89
CA ARG A 293 -12.56 12.05 1.29
C ARG A 293 -11.03 12.02 1.25
N ASP A 294 -10.45 11.01 1.86
CA ASP A 294 -9.00 10.92 2.03
C ASP A 294 -8.28 10.65 0.69
N VAL A 295 -8.86 9.82 -0.19
CA VAL A 295 -8.38 9.65 -1.57
C VAL A 295 -8.36 10.97 -2.32
N VAL A 296 -9.46 11.71 -2.31
CA VAL A 296 -9.57 12.99 -3.02
C VAL A 296 -8.55 14.00 -2.48
N ASN A 297 -8.37 14.08 -1.15
CA ASN A 297 -7.40 14.96 -0.53
C ASN A 297 -5.95 14.56 -0.88
N THR A 298 -5.64 13.26 -0.90
CA THR A 298 -4.32 12.74 -1.31
C THR A 298 -4.01 13.05 -2.78
N LEU A 299 -5.03 13.05 -3.64
CA LEU A 299 -4.91 13.47 -5.04
C LEU A 299 -4.77 14.99 -5.22
N GLY A 300 -4.93 15.77 -4.14
CA GLY A 300 -4.89 17.24 -4.18
C GLY A 300 -6.15 17.87 -4.78
N GLY A 301 -7.33 17.23 -4.63
CA GLY A 301 -8.60 17.63 -5.20
C GLY A 301 -8.86 17.04 -6.59
N ILE A 302 -10.14 17.01 -6.99
CA ILE A 302 -10.57 16.46 -8.29
C ILE A 302 -11.50 17.43 -9.02
N ASP A 303 -11.57 17.33 -10.34
CA ASP A 303 -12.50 18.06 -11.19
C ASP A 303 -13.67 17.14 -11.52
N VAL A 304 -14.89 17.57 -11.18
CA VAL A 304 -16.11 16.76 -11.34
C VAL A 304 -17.11 17.44 -12.25
N ASP A 305 -17.56 16.74 -13.30
CA ASP A 305 -18.70 17.16 -14.12
C ASP A 305 -20.00 16.79 -13.37
N VAL A 306 -20.52 17.74 -12.59
CA VAL A 306 -21.66 17.54 -11.69
C VAL A 306 -22.96 17.38 -12.47
N HIS A 307 -23.63 16.23 -12.27
CA HIS A 307 -24.99 16.02 -12.76
C HIS A 307 -26.00 16.78 -11.90
N ALA A 308 -26.80 17.62 -12.53
CA ALA A 308 -27.91 18.31 -11.88
C ALA A 308 -29.13 18.37 -12.81
N THR A 309 -30.33 18.19 -12.25
CA THR A 309 -31.60 18.31 -12.95
C THR A 309 -32.10 19.76 -13.07
N ASP A 310 -31.46 20.69 -12.37
CA ASP A 310 -31.73 22.13 -12.38
C ASP A 310 -30.54 22.87 -13.01
N GLU A 311 -30.80 23.89 -13.83
CA GLU A 311 -29.73 24.65 -14.50
C GLU A 311 -28.85 25.45 -13.53
N ARG A 312 -29.35 25.74 -12.33
CA ARG A 312 -28.59 26.41 -11.26
C ARG A 312 -27.61 25.46 -10.54
N GLY A 313 -27.62 24.15 -10.87
CA GLY A 313 -26.83 23.16 -10.24
C GLY A 313 -27.52 22.46 -9.06
N ILE A 314 -26.78 22.16 -7.99
CA ILE A 314 -27.24 21.46 -6.79
C ILE A 314 -27.23 22.41 -5.60
N LEU A 315 -28.31 22.38 -4.82
CA LEU A 315 -28.36 22.89 -3.46
C LEU A 315 -28.95 21.83 -2.53
N ASP A 316 -28.16 21.35 -1.58
CA ASP A 316 -28.63 20.38 -0.59
C ASP A 316 -28.32 20.84 0.84
N TYR A 317 -29.40 21.26 1.56
CA TYR A 317 -29.28 21.75 2.92
C TYR A 317 -28.88 20.68 3.95
N CYS A 318 -29.23 19.39 3.71
CA CYS A 318 -28.84 18.29 4.59
C CYS A 318 -27.35 17.94 4.48
N MET A 319 -26.71 18.36 3.38
CA MET A 319 -25.26 18.18 3.15
C MET A 319 -24.50 19.49 3.49
N GLN A 320 -24.76 20.06 4.65
CA GLN A 320 -24.11 21.30 5.11
C GLN A 320 -24.19 22.44 4.09
N ASN A 321 -25.37 22.64 3.51
CA ASN A 321 -25.64 23.64 2.46
C ASN A 321 -24.72 23.43 1.23
N LEU A 322 -24.48 22.19 0.81
CA LEU A 322 -23.74 21.90 -0.41
C LEU A 322 -24.32 22.68 -1.57
N LYS A 323 -23.51 23.51 -2.23
CA LYS A 323 -23.88 24.25 -3.44
C LYS A 323 -22.79 24.00 -4.48
N LEU A 324 -23.20 23.46 -5.63
CA LEU A 324 -22.36 23.22 -6.80
C LEU A 324 -23.07 23.59 -8.06
N ASP A 325 -22.35 24.10 -9.04
CA ASP A 325 -22.89 24.42 -10.35
C ASP A 325 -23.14 23.16 -11.18
N LYS A 326 -24.07 23.21 -12.12
CA LYS A 326 -24.25 22.13 -13.10
C LYS A 326 -23.07 22.11 -14.06
N GLY A 327 -22.55 20.91 -14.34
CA GLY A 327 -21.38 20.71 -15.20
C GLY A 327 -20.07 20.72 -14.43
N MET A 328 -19.00 21.22 -15.06
CA MET A 328 -17.64 21.09 -14.54
C MET A 328 -17.39 21.99 -13.32
N ASN A 329 -17.05 21.35 -12.20
CA ASN A 329 -16.57 21.98 -10.99
C ASN A 329 -15.12 21.56 -10.75
N TYR A 330 -14.23 22.52 -10.52
CA TYR A 330 -12.79 22.29 -10.49
C TYR A 330 -12.24 22.23 -9.08
N ASN A 331 -11.25 21.37 -8.88
CA ASN A 331 -10.46 21.23 -7.66
C ASN A 331 -11.31 21.09 -6.39
N LEU A 332 -12.34 20.24 -6.46
CA LEU A 332 -13.16 19.92 -5.30
C LEU A 332 -12.35 19.14 -4.27
N ASP A 333 -12.39 19.58 -3.02
CA ASP A 333 -11.78 18.87 -1.89
C ASP A 333 -12.59 17.63 -1.48
N GLY A 334 -11.96 16.78 -0.65
CA GLY A 334 -12.56 15.52 -0.22
C GLY A 334 -13.88 15.69 0.52
N ASP A 335 -14.03 16.74 1.35
CA ASP A 335 -15.26 16.99 2.09
C ASP A 335 -16.41 17.40 1.17
N THR A 336 -16.12 18.22 0.17
CA THR A 336 -17.10 18.65 -0.84
C THR A 336 -17.54 17.48 -1.72
N VAL A 337 -16.59 16.66 -2.16
CA VAL A 337 -16.85 15.43 -2.94
C VAL A 337 -17.66 14.43 -2.13
N LEU A 338 -17.35 14.23 -0.85
CA LEU A 338 -18.10 13.35 0.04
C LEU A 338 -19.56 13.85 0.20
N ARG A 339 -19.76 15.16 0.39
CA ARG A 339 -21.11 15.75 0.44
C ARG A 339 -21.86 15.55 -0.87
N LEU A 340 -21.22 15.73 -2.01
CA LEU A 340 -21.82 15.47 -3.33
C LEU A 340 -22.21 13.99 -3.50
N ALA A 341 -21.36 13.07 -3.10
CA ALA A 341 -21.62 11.62 -3.16
C ALA A 341 -22.81 11.19 -2.30
N ARG A 342 -23.20 12.00 -1.30
CA ARG A 342 -24.31 11.74 -0.35
C ARG A 342 -25.55 12.56 -0.62
N ALA A 343 -25.47 13.62 -1.46
CA ALA A 343 -26.55 14.55 -1.72
C ALA A 343 -27.78 13.89 -2.40
N ARG A 344 -28.99 14.25 -1.97
CA ARG A 344 -30.25 13.65 -2.44
C ARG A 344 -31.40 14.62 -2.67
N ASN A 345 -31.14 15.91 -2.69
CA ASN A 345 -32.16 16.95 -2.76
C ASN A 345 -32.93 17.12 -1.43
N ALA A 346 -32.32 17.75 -0.45
CA ALA A 346 -32.94 18.09 0.82
C ALA A 346 -34.19 18.94 0.63
N LYS A 347 -35.11 18.93 1.61
CA LYS A 347 -36.29 19.76 1.65
C LYS A 347 -35.92 21.26 1.43
N GLY A 348 -36.44 21.89 0.38
CA GLY A 348 -36.11 23.24 -0.03
C GLY A 348 -34.88 23.38 -0.91
N GLY A 349 -34.10 22.28 -1.13
CA GLY A 349 -33.01 22.22 -2.08
C GLY A 349 -33.50 22.02 -3.53
N TYR A 350 -32.53 21.94 -4.46
CA TYR A 350 -32.80 21.71 -5.88
C TYR A 350 -31.66 20.93 -6.54
N GLY A 351 -31.90 20.46 -7.76
CA GLY A 351 -30.89 19.90 -8.65
C GLY A 351 -30.76 18.36 -8.62
N LEU A 352 -31.49 17.68 -7.75
CA LEU A 352 -31.51 16.22 -7.66
C LEU A 352 -32.95 15.67 -7.59
N ALA A 353 -33.74 15.95 -8.66
CA ALA A 353 -35.18 15.65 -8.68
C ALA A 353 -35.49 14.16 -8.55
N ASN A 354 -34.61 13.28 -9.00
CA ASN A 354 -34.75 11.83 -8.89
C ASN A 354 -34.00 11.25 -7.65
N SER A 355 -33.62 12.13 -6.70
CA SER A 355 -33.06 11.75 -5.39
C SER A 355 -31.90 10.73 -5.45
N ASN A 356 -32.17 9.45 -5.15
CA ASN A 356 -31.15 8.39 -5.12
C ASN A 356 -30.49 8.16 -6.48
N PHE A 357 -31.24 8.21 -7.58
CA PHE A 357 -30.70 7.98 -8.92
C PHE A 357 -29.76 9.09 -9.37
N ASP A 358 -30.09 10.37 -9.10
CA ASP A 358 -29.20 11.48 -9.42
C ASP A 358 -27.91 11.43 -8.58
N ARG A 359 -28.03 10.99 -7.31
CA ARG A 359 -26.87 10.74 -6.47
C ARG A 359 -25.94 9.65 -7.07
N GLU A 360 -26.53 8.55 -7.53
CA GLU A 360 -25.79 7.44 -8.13
C GLU A 360 -25.04 7.87 -9.39
N ILE A 361 -25.63 8.72 -10.24
CA ILE A 361 -24.94 9.33 -11.39
C ILE A 361 -23.75 10.16 -10.94
N ASN A 362 -23.91 10.99 -9.91
CA ASN A 362 -22.81 11.79 -9.38
C ASN A 362 -21.70 10.92 -8.77
N GLN A 363 -22.04 9.81 -8.10
CA GLN A 363 -21.05 8.84 -7.60
C GLN A 363 -20.22 8.24 -8.75
N GLN A 364 -20.84 7.88 -9.87
CA GLN A 364 -20.14 7.39 -11.06
C GLN A 364 -19.21 8.44 -11.66
N ARG A 365 -19.66 9.70 -11.75
CA ARG A 365 -18.85 10.83 -12.23
C ARG A 365 -17.67 11.14 -11.32
N ILE A 366 -17.84 11.03 -9.99
CA ILE A 366 -16.76 11.13 -9.02
C ILE A 366 -15.70 10.03 -9.26
N MET A 367 -16.13 8.78 -9.50
CA MET A 367 -15.19 7.70 -9.80
C MET A 367 -14.36 7.98 -11.06
N ASN A 368 -15.00 8.47 -12.12
CA ASN A 368 -14.30 8.85 -13.35
C ASN A 368 -13.33 10.02 -13.11
N ALA A 369 -13.73 11.02 -12.30
CA ALA A 369 -12.88 12.15 -11.95
C ALA A 369 -11.64 11.71 -11.12
N ILE A 370 -11.80 10.80 -10.16
CA ILE A 370 -10.69 10.19 -9.41
C ILE A 370 -9.73 9.49 -10.36
N LYS A 371 -10.23 8.63 -11.27
CA LYS A 371 -9.43 7.97 -12.29
C LYS A 371 -8.64 8.97 -13.12
N ALA A 372 -9.32 9.98 -13.70
CA ALA A 372 -8.68 10.99 -14.54
C ALA A 372 -7.58 11.74 -13.80
N LYS A 373 -7.82 12.13 -12.55
CA LYS A 373 -6.83 12.82 -11.71
C LYS A 373 -5.64 11.93 -11.40
N ALA A 374 -5.87 10.67 -10.98
CA ALA A 374 -4.81 9.72 -10.67
C ALA A 374 -3.92 9.42 -11.88
N LEU A 375 -4.49 9.34 -13.09
CA LEU A 375 -3.75 9.22 -14.34
C LEU A 375 -2.92 10.49 -14.63
N SER A 376 -3.51 11.68 -14.48
CA SER A 376 -2.86 12.96 -14.82
C SER A 376 -1.61 13.24 -13.99
N ILE A 377 -1.60 12.85 -12.70
CA ILE A 377 -0.45 13.02 -11.80
C ILE A 377 0.51 11.83 -11.79
N GLY A 378 0.26 10.82 -12.65
CA GLY A 378 1.13 9.66 -12.84
C GLY A 378 1.22 8.72 -11.63
N ILE A 379 0.30 8.80 -10.67
CA ILE A 379 0.26 7.87 -9.53
C ILE A 379 0.09 6.42 -10.01
N LEU A 380 -0.84 6.20 -10.95
CA LEU A 380 -1.15 4.88 -11.47
C LEU A 380 0.00 4.25 -12.27
N ALA A 381 0.92 5.06 -12.79
CA ALA A 381 2.13 4.56 -13.45
C ALA A 381 3.14 3.93 -12.47
N ASN A 382 2.96 4.12 -11.16
CA ASN A 382 3.85 3.58 -10.14
C ASN A 382 3.06 2.74 -9.13
N PRO A 383 3.05 1.40 -9.26
CA PRO A 383 2.32 0.50 -8.37
C PRO A 383 2.65 0.70 -6.88
N VAL A 384 3.90 1.04 -6.55
CA VAL A 384 4.34 1.28 -5.16
C VAL A 384 3.66 2.52 -4.58
N LYS A 385 3.46 3.59 -5.38
CA LYS A 385 2.72 4.79 -4.94
C LYS A 385 1.24 4.50 -4.74
N VAL A 386 0.63 3.70 -5.62
CA VAL A 386 -0.78 3.28 -5.47
C VAL A 386 -0.96 2.51 -4.16
N ILE A 387 -0.06 1.55 -3.88
CA ILE A 387 -0.09 0.78 -2.65
C ILE A 387 0.09 1.68 -1.42
N SER A 388 1.06 2.59 -1.44
CA SER A 388 1.28 3.52 -0.33
C SER A 388 0.03 4.37 -0.05
N MET A 389 -0.64 4.83 -1.10
CA MET A 389 -1.91 5.57 -0.96
C MET A 389 -3.02 4.70 -0.34
N ILE A 390 -3.12 3.43 -0.76
CA ILE A 390 -4.11 2.49 -0.18
C ILE A 390 -3.76 2.16 1.28
N ASP A 391 -2.48 2.03 1.61
CA ASP A 391 -2.02 1.79 2.99
C ASP A 391 -2.36 2.97 3.92
N ASP A 392 -2.23 4.20 3.43
CA ASP A 392 -2.62 5.41 4.17
C ASP A 392 -4.14 5.45 4.46
N LEU A 393 -4.96 4.77 3.65
CA LEU A 393 -6.41 4.62 3.87
C LEU A 393 -6.75 3.52 4.91
N GLY A 394 -5.77 2.72 5.29
CA GLY A 394 -5.78 1.80 6.43
C GLY A 394 -6.92 0.77 6.41
N ASN A 395 -7.53 0.55 7.59
CA ASN A 395 -8.58 -0.46 7.80
C ASN A 395 -9.95 -0.11 7.18
N ASN A 396 -10.06 1.06 6.55
CA ASN A 396 -11.31 1.60 5.99
C ASN A 396 -11.65 1.02 4.60
N ILE A 397 -10.72 0.21 4.03
CA ILE A 397 -10.94 -0.57 2.80
C ILE A 397 -10.84 -2.05 3.12
N LYS A 398 -11.79 -2.84 2.61
CA LYS A 398 -11.75 -4.31 2.62
C LYS A 398 -12.02 -4.85 1.22
N THR A 399 -11.20 -5.78 0.77
CA THR A 399 -11.34 -6.41 -0.53
C THR A 399 -10.80 -7.84 -0.52
N ASN A 400 -11.33 -8.68 -1.40
CA ASN A 400 -10.76 -9.99 -1.69
C ASN A 400 -9.81 -10.00 -2.89
N VAL A 401 -9.50 -8.83 -3.47
CA VAL A 401 -8.46 -8.70 -4.50
C VAL A 401 -7.12 -8.98 -3.85
N THR A 402 -6.34 -9.88 -4.42
CA THR A 402 -4.98 -10.18 -3.94
C THR A 402 -3.97 -9.14 -4.41
N MET A 403 -2.80 -9.12 -3.77
CA MET A 403 -1.72 -8.20 -4.16
C MET A 403 -1.24 -8.43 -5.61
N ALA A 404 -1.20 -9.69 -6.08
CA ALA A 404 -0.86 -10.00 -7.47
C ALA A 404 -1.92 -9.49 -8.46
N GLU A 405 -3.20 -9.64 -8.12
CA GLU A 405 -4.32 -9.18 -8.94
C GLU A 405 -4.44 -7.65 -8.97
N MET A 406 -4.03 -6.96 -7.89
CA MET A 406 -3.98 -5.48 -7.84
C MET A 406 -3.13 -4.90 -8.97
N ARG A 407 -2.01 -5.57 -9.34
CA ARG A 407 -1.22 -5.16 -10.50
C ARG A 407 -2.06 -5.15 -11.76
N THR A 408 -2.84 -6.20 -12.00
CA THR A 408 -3.72 -6.30 -13.17
C THR A 408 -4.84 -5.27 -13.15
N VAL A 409 -5.39 -4.94 -11.96
CA VAL A 409 -6.34 -3.83 -11.80
C VAL A 409 -5.71 -2.50 -12.21
N ILE A 410 -4.50 -2.21 -11.75
CA ILE A 410 -3.76 -0.99 -12.12
C ILE A 410 -3.51 -0.94 -13.64
N ASP A 411 -3.00 -2.04 -14.22
CA ASP A 411 -2.73 -2.13 -15.66
C ASP A 411 -4.01 -2.02 -16.49
N PHE A 412 -5.15 -2.52 -15.98
CA PHE A 412 -6.46 -2.32 -16.60
C PHE A 412 -6.85 -0.83 -16.57
N VAL A 413 -6.79 -0.18 -15.40
CA VAL A 413 -7.20 1.23 -15.27
C VAL A 413 -6.32 2.16 -16.10
N VAL A 414 -5.01 1.91 -16.15
CA VAL A 414 -4.05 2.67 -16.98
C VAL A 414 -4.30 2.45 -18.47
N GLY A 415 -4.57 1.20 -18.87
CA GLY A 415 -4.80 0.84 -20.25
C GLY A 415 -6.25 0.98 -20.73
N MET A 416 -7.16 1.41 -19.85
CA MET A 416 -8.59 1.51 -20.18
C MET A 416 -8.85 2.57 -21.24
N LYS A 417 -9.58 2.20 -22.25
CA LYS A 417 -9.99 3.04 -23.36
C LYS A 417 -11.25 3.83 -22.97
N GLY A 418 -11.10 5.11 -22.70
CA GLY A 418 -12.19 5.96 -22.26
C GLY A 418 -12.62 5.74 -20.79
N ASP A 419 -13.83 6.13 -20.47
CA ASP A 419 -14.46 5.99 -19.16
C ASP A 419 -15.30 4.72 -19.07
N LEU A 420 -15.64 4.30 -17.84
CA LEU A 420 -16.64 3.24 -17.65
C LEU A 420 -18.00 3.71 -18.19
N THR A 421 -18.61 2.89 -19.04
CA THR A 421 -19.95 3.16 -19.56
C THR A 421 -20.97 3.03 -18.45
N SER A 422 -21.71 4.12 -18.18
CA SER A 422 -22.75 4.12 -17.15
C SER A 422 -24.05 3.54 -17.69
N ILE A 423 -24.56 2.47 -17.05
CA ILE A 423 -25.84 1.83 -17.40
C ILE A 423 -26.93 2.39 -16.49
N ASP A 424 -27.98 2.95 -17.09
CA ASP A 424 -29.13 3.51 -16.37
C ASP A 424 -30.11 2.41 -15.97
N THR A 425 -30.18 2.11 -14.69
CA THR A 425 -31.05 1.05 -14.14
C THR A 425 -32.43 1.54 -13.71
N ARG A 426 -32.74 2.85 -13.78
CA ARG A 426 -33.94 3.46 -13.22
C ARG A 426 -35.25 2.84 -13.71
N LYS A 427 -35.36 2.54 -15.00
CA LYS A 427 -36.55 1.96 -15.61
C LYS A 427 -36.82 0.50 -15.23
N GLN A 428 -35.85 -0.15 -14.58
CA GLN A 428 -35.95 -1.53 -14.17
C GLN A 428 -36.61 -1.69 -12.78
N PHE A 429 -36.83 -0.55 -12.12
CA PHE A 429 -37.36 -0.52 -10.76
C PHE A 429 -38.56 0.43 -10.66
N GLY A 430 -39.44 0.14 -9.71
CA GLY A 430 -40.55 0.98 -9.27
C GLY A 430 -40.43 1.28 -7.78
N THR A 431 -41.29 2.14 -7.29
CA THR A 431 -41.41 2.44 -5.85
C THR A 431 -42.67 1.79 -5.27
N GLY A 432 -42.60 1.40 -4.01
CA GLY A 432 -43.70 0.81 -3.28
C GLY A 432 -43.70 1.16 -1.80
N ASN A 433 -44.71 0.70 -1.08
CA ASN A 433 -44.75 0.78 0.39
C ASN A 433 -44.94 -0.63 0.95
N ILE A 434 -44.02 -1.06 1.82
CA ILE A 434 -44.10 -2.34 2.51
C ILE A 434 -43.94 -2.06 4.01
N ASN A 435 -44.96 -2.44 4.78
CA ASN A 435 -45.01 -2.24 6.23
C ASN A 435 -44.76 -0.78 6.66
N GLY A 436 -45.31 0.18 5.90
CA GLY A 436 -45.13 1.62 6.17
C GLY A 436 -43.79 2.23 5.70
N GLN A 437 -42.90 1.42 5.12
CA GLN A 437 -41.61 1.87 4.60
C GLN A 437 -41.70 2.09 3.08
N SER A 438 -41.17 3.24 2.62
CA SER A 438 -40.92 3.45 1.19
C SER A 438 -39.80 2.53 0.74
N VAL A 439 -40.01 1.76 -0.33
CA VAL A 439 -39.07 0.77 -0.86
C VAL A 439 -39.01 0.86 -2.37
N VAL A 440 -37.92 0.33 -2.92
CA VAL A 440 -37.76 0.07 -4.34
C VAL A 440 -38.03 -1.40 -4.61
N ILE A 441 -38.76 -1.70 -5.69
CA ILE A 441 -39.16 -3.04 -6.10
C ILE A 441 -38.85 -3.24 -7.59
N PRO A 442 -38.72 -4.48 -8.10
CA PRO A 442 -38.64 -4.71 -9.54
C PRO A 442 -39.83 -4.09 -10.28
N ALA A 443 -39.61 -3.52 -11.46
CA ALA A 443 -40.64 -2.82 -12.23
C ALA A 443 -41.85 -3.75 -12.52
N GLY A 444 -43.04 -3.33 -12.07
CA GLY A 444 -44.29 -4.08 -12.20
C GLY A 444 -44.46 -5.18 -11.17
N ALA A 445 -43.62 -5.28 -10.15
CA ALA A 445 -43.79 -6.23 -9.05
C ALA A 445 -44.89 -5.79 -8.08
N SER A 446 -45.47 -6.77 -7.36
CA SER A 446 -46.39 -6.54 -6.25
C SER A 446 -45.64 -6.09 -5.00
N THR A 447 -46.28 -5.29 -4.15
CA THR A 447 -45.79 -4.95 -2.81
C THR A 447 -46.13 -5.97 -1.74
N ASP A 448 -46.87 -7.03 -2.12
CA ASP A 448 -47.15 -8.16 -1.21
C ASP A 448 -45.87 -8.97 -0.97
N VAL A 449 -45.42 -9.03 0.28
CA VAL A 449 -44.20 -9.74 0.69
C VAL A 449 -44.25 -11.24 0.45
N SER A 450 -45.44 -11.82 0.19
CA SER A 450 -45.60 -13.21 -0.20
C SER A 450 -45.51 -13.44 -1.72
N SER A 451 -45.59 -12.38 -2.52
CA SER A 451 -45.57 -12.48 -3.97
C SER A 451 -44.17 -12.81 -4.51
N SER A 452 -44.09 -13.84 -5.34
CA SER A 452 -42.83 -14.20 -6.02
C SER A 452 -42.36 -13.13 -6.99
N SER A 453 -43.25 -12.25 -7.50
CA SER A 453 -42.87 -11.16 -8.39
C SER A 453 -41.97 -10.14 -7.73
N LEU A 454 -42.08 -9.97 -6.40
CA LEU A 454 -41.25 -9.06 -5.61
C LEU A 454 -39.77 -9.46 -5.59
N TYR A 455 -39.48 -10.75 -5.78
CA TYR A 455 -38.12 -11.31 -5.76
C TYR A 455 -37.70 -11.85 -7.14
N ASN A 456 -38.42 -11.47 -8.20
CA ASN A 456 -38.09 -11.87 -9.57
C ASN A 456 -37.29 -10.82 -10.29
N TYR A 457 -35.98 -11.02 -10.40
CA TYR A 457 -35.04 -10.12 -11.03
C TYR A 457 -34.77 -10.45 -12.50
N THR A 458 -35.44 -11.40 -13.12
CA THR A 458 -35.14 -11.91 -14.48
C THR A 458 -35.18 -10.82 -15.55
N LYS A 459 -36.08 -9.82 -15.45
CA LYS A 459 -36.10 -8.68 -16.37
C LYS A 459 -34.87 -7.81 -16.21
N PHE A 460 -34.50 -7.53 -14.97
CA PHE A 460 -33.31 -6.74 -14.64
C PHE A 460 -32.03 -7.45 -15.08
N GLN A 461 -31.90 -8.74 -14.80
CA GLN A 461 -30.76 -9.57 -15.21
C GLN A 461 -30.54 -9.55 -16.72
N ARG A 462 -31.64 -9.76 -17.51
CA ARG A 462 -31.55 -9.68 -18.97
C ARG A 462 -31.21 -8.29 -19.48
N TYR A 463 -31.76 -7.26 -18.86
CA TYR A 463 -31.47 -5.87 -19.22
C TYR A 463 -29.99 -5.57 -18.98
N ILE A 464 -29.45 -5.86 -17.80
CA ILE A 464 -28.03 -5.61 -17.49
C ILE A 464 -27.12 -6.33 -18.48
N ARG A 465 -27.40 -7.60 -18.78
CA ARG A 465 -26.62 -8.34 -19.77
C ARG A 465 -26.65 -7.65 -21.13
N SER A 466 -27.83 -7.32 -21.63
CA SER A 466 -27.98 -6.62 -22.92
C SER A 466 -27.26 -5.28 -22.99
N GLU A 467 -27.28 -4.48 -21.90
CA GLU A 467 -26.60 -3.18 -21.88
C GLU A 467 -25.07 -3.32 -21.79
N ILE A 468 -24.58 -4.32 -21.07
CA ILE A 468 -23.14 -4.65 -21.07
C ILE A 468 -22.67 -5.05 -22.46
N ASP A 469 -23.42 -5.89 -23.17
CA ASP A 469 -23.09 -6.34 -24.52
C ASP A 469 -23.09 -5.17 -25.50
N LYS A 470 -24.11 -4.30 -25.45
CA LYS A 470 -24.17 -3.07 -26.28
C LYS A 470 -22.97 -2.13 -26.03
N ALA A 471 -22.65 -1.87 -24.75
CA ALA A 471 -21.52 -1.03 -24.41
C ALA A 471 -20.20 -1.60 -24.94
N THR A 472 -20.09 -2.92 -25.01
CA THR A 472 -18.93 -3.60 -25.60
C THR A 472 -18.87 -3.38 -27.12
N GLU A 473 -20.00 -3.59 -27.83
CA GLU A 473 -20.09 -3.38 -29.28
C GLU A 473 -19.85 -1.91 -29.69
N GLU A 474 -20.37 -0.95 -28.91
CA GLU A 474 -20.19 0.48 -29.18
C GLU A 474 -18.72 0.90 -29.02
N SER A 475 -18.03 0.36 -28.00
CA SER A 475 -16.60 0.62 -27.79
C SER A 475 -15.75 0.05 -28.95
N GLU A 476 -16.07 -1.14 -29.45
CA GLU A 476 -15.37 -1.76 -30.57
C GLU A 476 -15.56 -0.98 -31.89
N LYS A 477 -16.78 -0.45 -32.14
CA LYS A 477 -17.07 0.37 -33.34
C LYS A 477 -16.30 1.68 -33.30
N SER A 478 -16.25 2.34 -32.17
CA SER A 478 -15.53 3.61 -32.01
C SER A 478 -14.02 3.47 -32.25
N GLU A 479 -13.44 2.31 -31.96
CA GLU A 479 -12.03 1.99 -32.24
C GLU A 479 -11.77 1.82 -33.73
N THR A 480 -12.59 1.02 -34.42
CA THR A 480 -12.46 0.79 -35.85
C THR A 480 -12.54 2.10 -36.63
N GLU A 481 -13.49 2.99 -36.27
CA GLU A 481 -13.61 4.32 -36.89
C GLU A 481 -12.41 5.25 -36.63
N THR A 482 -11.78 5.11 -35.45
CA THR A 482 -10.59 5.92 -35.09
C THR A 482 -9.35 5.42 -35.82
N GLU A 483 -9.19 4.11 -36.00
CA GLU A 483 -8.08 3.52 -36.75
C GLU A 483 -8.19 3.85 -38.26
N GLU A 484 -9.37 3.75 -38.88
CA GLU A 484 -9.60 4.14 -40.28
C GLU A 484 -9.35 5.64 -40.53
N ASN A 485 -9.67 6.50 -39.58
CA ASN A 485 -9.41 7.95 -39.71
C ASN A 485 -7.94 8.33 -39.44
N SER A 486 -7.14 7.47 -38.84
CA SER A 486 -5.71 7.70 -38.58
C SER A 486 -4.83 7.22 -39.76
N GLU A 487 -5.34 6.36 -40.63
CA GLU A 487 -4.64 5.85 -41.83
C GLU A 487 -4.91 6.68 -43.11
N ASN A 488 -5.86 7.62 -43.05
CA ASN A 488 -6.16 8.58 -44.14
C ASN A 488 -5.60 9.98 -43.78
#